data_2dedebdc5203ed1571cf45455d69abac
#
_entry.id   2dedebdc5203ed1571cf45455d69abac
#
_cell.length_a   1.000
_cell.length_b   1.000
_cell.length_c   1.000
_cell.angle_alpha   90.00
_cell.angle_beta   90.00
_cell.angle_gamma   90.00
#
_symmetry.space_group_name_H-M   'P 1'
#
loop_
_entity.id
_entity.type
_entity.pdbx_description
1 polymer ?
#
loop_
_entity_poly.entity_id
_entity_poly.type
_entity_poly.pdbx_seq_one_letter_code
_entity_poly.pdbx_strand_id
1 'polypeptide(L)'
;MCLVWVDWNSRLQFEWSDGDKKWVVMQSGMGKVRAASMCQMIIDTYQVDTFFEFGFAGGLVDILDIGDIVVITGVSEHDVPNRSEIQREQDEWRVRLFQASASSINRFTTALSADPNVTLTKAPVICGDMDVYNREVRDKIAMESGAVAVNWESSAIADVCAINNVKYVGIRVISDLCIEEDSGPIPKERIERLRRSTTAYVNALVDFNKC
;
A
#
# COMPACT_ATOMS: atom_id res chain seq x y z
N MET A 1 -5.71 15.87 -5.12
CA MET A 1 -5.67 14.44 -4.72
C MET A 1 -4.78 13.69 -5.69
N CYS A 2 -3.96 12.77 -5.23
CA CYS A 2 -2.99 12.08 -6.07
C CYS A 2 -3.12 10.57 -5.91
N LEU A 3 -3.03 9.82 -6.99
CA LEU A 3 -2.97 8.36 -7.00
C LEU A 3 -1.62 7.93 -7.55
N VAL A 4 -0.94 7.02 -6.86
CA VAL A 4 0.30 6.41 -7.33
C VAL A 4 0.09 4.94 -7.59
N TRP A 5 0.45 4.52 -8.78
CA TRP A 5 0.54 3.12 -9.16
C TRP A 5 2.00 2.69 -9.21
N VAL A 6 2.31 1.49 -8.74
CA VAL A 6 3.64 0.87 -8.81
C VAL A 6 3.69 -0.14 -9.96
N ASP A 7 4.55 0.10 -10.98
CA ASP A 7 4.84 -0.86 -12.05
C ASP A 7 6.31 -0.76 -12.52
N TRP A 8 6.76 -1.77 -13.27
CA TRP A 8 8.18 -2.08 -13.52
C TRP A 8 8.92 -1.16 -14.51
N ASN A 9 8.27 -0.51 -15.48
CA ASN A 9 9.04 -0.02 -16.65
C ASN A 9 8.66 1.32 -17.31
N SER A 10 7.62 2.03 -16.91
CA SER A 10 7.28 3.31 -17.57
C SER A 10 6.65 4.31 -16.59
N ARG A 11 7.08 5.56 -16.66
CA ARG A 11 6.45 6.65 -15.92
C ARG A 11 5.16 7.03 -16.63
N LEU A 12 4.07 6.34 -16.34
CA LEU A 12 2.75 6.75 -16.77
C LEU A 12 2.27 7.87 -15.85
N GLN A 13 1.85 8.97 -16.44
CA GLN A 13 1.24 10.08 -15.75
C GLN A 13 -0.11 10.37 -16.39
N PHE A 14 -1.15 10.45 -15.57
CA PHE A 14 -2.48 10.86 -15.98
C PHE A 14 -2.97 11.98 -15.09
N GLU A 15 -3.58 12.98 -15.68
CA GLU A 15 -4.24 14.06 -14.96
C GLU A 15 -5.69 14.16 -15.44
N TRP A 16 -6.61 14.33 -14.52
CA TRP A 16 -8.00 14.67 -14.84
C TRP A 16 -8.61 15.52 -13.73
N SER A 17 -9.68 16.22 -14.05
CA SER A 17 -10.43 17.03 -13.11
C SER A 17 -11.87 16.56 -13.05
N ASP A 18 -12.46 16.59 -11.85
CA ASP A 18 -13.85 16.31 -11.58
C ASP A 18 -14.37 17.38 -10.61
N GLY A 19 -15.14 18.32 -11.12
CA GLY A 19 -15.49 19.53 -10.40
C GLY A 19 -14.25 20.32 -9.99
N ASP A 20 -14.17 20.66 -8.70
CA ASP A 20 -13.02 21.40 -8.13
C ASP A 20 -11.84 20.49 -7.73
N LYS A 21 -11.96 19.18 -7.93
CA LYS A 21 -10.91 18.20 -7.59
C LYS A 21 -10.03 17.93 -8.78
N LYS A 22 -8.73 18.04 -8.58
CA LYS A 22 -7.71 17.63 -9.55
C LYS A 22 -7.07 16.32 -9.10
N TRP A 23 -7.00 15.35 -10.01
CA TRP A 23 -6.37 14.06 -9.80
C TRP A 23 -5.11 13.94 -10.62
N VAL A 24 -4.09 13.40 -10.00
CA VAL A 24 -2.83 13.06 -10.67
C VAL A 24 -2.52 11.60 -10.35
N VAL A 25 -2.33 10.78 -11.37
CA VAL A 25 -1.90 9.38 -11.24
C VAL A 25 -0.50 9.25 -11.80
N MET A 26 0.39 8.70 -11.00
CA MET A 26 1.76 8.46 -11.42
C MET A 26 2.22 7.10 -10.94
N GLN A 27 3.12 6.51 -11.71
CA GLN A 27 3.79 5.28 -11.39
C GLN A 27 5.12 5.56 -10.69
N SER A 28 5.33 4.99 -9.49
CA SER A 28 6.53 5.27 -8.71
C SER A 28 7.74 4.41 -9.11
N GLY A 29 7.50 3.21 -9.62
CA GLY A 29 8.50 2.15 -9.68
C GLY A 29 8.66 1.47 -8.31
N MET A 30 9.46 0.39 -8.26
CA MET A 30 9.60 -0.48 -7.10
C MET A 30 10.65 0.03 -6.11
N GLY A 31 10.39 -0.24 -4.82
CA GLY A 31 11.29 0.00 -3.70
C GLY A 31 11.17 1.40 -3.07
N LYS A 32 11.61 1.49 -1.82
CA LYS A 32 11.46 2.69 -0.97
C LYS A 32 11.98 3.96 -1.60
N VAL A 33 13.17 3.93 -2.20
CA VAL A 33 13.83 5.12 -2.77
C VAL A 33 13.02 5.73 -3.91
N ARG A 34 12.54 4.90 -4.84
CA ARG A 34 11.75 5.37 -5.98
C ARG A 34 10.38 5.89 -5.53
N ALA A 35 9.76 5.17 -4.60
CA ALA A 35 8.47 5.54 -4.05
C ALA A 35 8.53 6.89 -3.31
N ALA A 36 9.51 7.08 -2.44
CA ALA A 36 9.73 8.35 -1.73
C ALA A 36 10.00 9.51 -2.69
N SER A 37 10.92 9.30 -3.64
CA SER A 37 11.29 10.33 -4.63
C SER A 37 10.10 10.77 -5.48
N MET A 38 9.26 9.81 -5.92
CA MET A 38 8.06 10.09 -6.71
C MET A 38 7.01 10.81 -5.86
N CYS A 39 6.78 10.34 -4.63
CA CYS A 39 5.82 10.95 -3.72
C CYS A 39 6.17 12.42 -3.43
N GLN A 40 7.43 12.72 -3.11
CA GLN A 40 7.89 14.10 -2.87
C GLN A 40 7.72 14.96 -4.13
N MET A 41 8.12 14.46 -5.30
CA MET A 41 7.97 15.18 -6.56
C MET A 41 6.50 15.55 -6.86
N ILE A 42 5.57 14.63 -6.59
CA ILE A 42 4.14 14.86 -6.78
C ILE A 42 3.64 15.95 -5.82
N ILE A 43 4.02 15.86 -4.54
CA ILE A 43 3.62 16.82 -3.51
C ILE A 43 4.12 18.22 -3.87
N ASP A 44 5.38 18.35 -4.26
CA ASP A 44 6.00 19.63 -4.64
C ASP A 44 5.37 20.24 -5.89
N THR A 45 5.00 19.39 -6.86
CA THR A 45 4.49 19.86 -8.16
C THR A 45 3.01 20.23 -8.11
N TYR A 46 2.20 19.48 -7.35
CA TYR A 46 0.74 19.53 -7.45
C TYR A 46 0.02 20.03 -6.19
N GLN A 47 0.73 20.34 -5.10
CA GLN A 47 0.15 20.77 -3.83
C GLN A 47 -0.95 19.80 -3.34
N VAL A 48 -0.59 18.53 -3.19
CA VAL A 48 -1.49 17.44 -2.86
C VAL A 48 -2.01 17.55 -1.43
N ASP A 49 -3.31 17.42 -1.22
CA ASP A 49 -3.93 17.37 0.11
C ASP A 49 -4.11 15.93 0.63
N THR A 50 -4.28 14.97 -0.28
CA THR A 50 -4.49 13.56 0.04
C THR A 50 -3.77 12.69 -0.99
N PHE A 51 -2.94 11.79 -0.50
CA PHE A 51 -2.17 10.84 -1.29
C PHE A 51 -2.79 9.45 -1.18
N PHE A 52 -3.20 8.88 -2.30
CA PHE A 52 -3.65 7.50 -2.39
C PHE A 52 -2.55 6.63 -2.96
N GLU A 53 -2.16 5.62 -2.22
CA GLU A 53 -1.23 4.60 -2.67
C GLU A 53 -1.99 3.33 -3.05
N PHE A 54 -1.67 2.77 -4.21
CA PHE A 54 -2.16 1.48 -4.65
C PHE A 54 -1.00 0.62 -5.16
N GLY A 55 -1.03 -0.67 -4.82
CA GLY A 55 -0.04 -1.64 -5.29
C GLY A 55 -0.36 -3.06 -4.84
N PHE A 56 0.58 -3.96 -5.14
CA PHE A 56 0.51 -5.35 -4.71
C PHE A 56 1.31 -5.57 -3.41
N ALA A 57 0.98 -6.65 -2.70
CA ALA A 57 1.68 -7.06 -1.49
C ALA A 57 1.65 -8.57 -1.35
N GLY A 58 2.65 -9.12 -0.67
CA GLY A 58 2.65 -10.50 -0.23
C GLY A 58 1.84 -10.67 1.06
N GLY A 59 1.00 -11.70 1.13
CA GLY A 59 0.23 -12.05 2.32
C GLY A 59 1.10 -12.76 3.36
N LEU A 60 1.07 -12.28 4.60
CA LEU A 60 1.85 -12.84 5.71
C LEU A 60 1.05 -13.78 6.61
N VAL A 61 -0.26 -13.87 6.45
CA VAL A 61 -1.16 -14.64 7.32
C VAL A 61 -2.09 -15.52 6.48
N ASP A 62 -2.44 -16.70 7.01
CA ASP A 62 -3.21 -17.70 6.28
C ASP A 62 -4.70 -17.36 6.07
N ILE A 63 -5.18 -16.30 6.73
CA ILE A 63 -6.55 -15.81 6.52
C ILE A 63 -6.71 -14.96 5.25
N LEU A 64 -5.61 -14.54 4.62
CA LEU A 64 -5.61 -13.81 3.37
C LEU A 64 -5.46 -14.77 2.20
N ASP A 65 -6.11 -14.44 1.10
CA ASP A 65 -5.97 -15.14 -0.16
C ASP A 65 -5.61 -14.16 -1.29
N ILE A 66 -5.08 -14.69 -2.39
CA ILE A 66 -4.69 -13.89 -3.55
C ILE A 66 -5.91 -13.15 -4.10
N GLY A 67 -5.76 -11.86 -4.32
CA GLY A 67 -6.82 -10.96 -4.73
C GLY A 67 -7.55 -10.29 -3.57
N ASP A 68 -7.31 -10.67 -2.32
CA ASP A 68 -7.85 -9.92 -1.18
C ASP A 68 -7.27 -8.51 -1.12
N ILE A 69 -8.06 -7.56 -0.64
CA ILE A 69 -7.66 -6.16 -0.49
C ILE A 69 -7.36 -5.86 0.97
N VAL A 70 -6.18 -5.30 1.22
CA VAL A 70 -5.78 -4.76 2.53
C VAL A 70 -5.81 -3.24 2.47
N VAL A 71 -6.66 -2.62 3.28
CA VAL A 71 -6.62 -1.19 3.57
C VAL A 71 -5.68 -0.95 4.73
N ILE A 72 -4.64 -0.21 4.49
CA ILE A 72 -3.54 -0.01 5.43
C ILE A 72 -4.00 0.85 6.59
N THR A 73 -3.92 0.32 7.81
CA THR A 73 -4.18 1.08 9.05
C THR A 73 -2.92 1.63 9.67
N GLY A 74 -1.78 1.05 9.35
CA GLY A 74 -0.46 1.48 9.80
C GLY A 74 0.65 0.78 9.02
N VAL A 75 1.83 1.38 8.99
CA VAL A 75 3.00 0.85 8.29
C VAL A 75 4.21 0.85 9.21
N SER A 76 4.97 -0.24 9.22
CA SER A 76 6.28 -0.36 9.86
C SER A 76 7.31 -0.94 8.90
N GLU A 77 8.57 -1.07 9.33
CA GLU A 77 9.65 -1.66 8.52
C GLU A 77 10.24 -2.90 9.19
N HIS A 78 10.56 -3.94 8.39
CA HIS A 78 11.15 -5.19 8.89
C HIS A 78 12.66 -5.31 8.63
N ASP A 79 13.19 -4.50 7.74
CA ASP A 79 14.59 -4.53 7.32
C ASP A 79 15.48 -3.48 8.03
N VAL A 80 14.91 -2.79 9.01
CA VAL A 80 15.68 -1.88 9.88
C VAL A 80 16.34 -2.70 10.98
N PRO A 81 17.70 -2.65 11.12
CA PRO A 81 18.41 -3.43 12.12
C PRO A 81 17.95 -3.17 13.55
N ASN A 82 17.93 -4.22 14.37
CA ASN A 82 17.66 -4.09 15.81
C ASN A 82 18.64 -3.12 16.44
N ARG A 83 18.17 -1.96 16.89
CA ARG A 83 18.96 -0.92 17.51
C ARG A 83 18.91 -1.02 19.04
N SER A 84 19.94 -0.46 19.71
CA SER A 84 19.97 -0.36 21.17
C SER A 84 18.73 0.38 21.73
N GLU A 85 18.37 0.14 22.99
CA GLU A 85 17.22 0.79 23.65
C GLU A 85 17.24 2.31 23.52
N ILE A 86 18.42 2.93 23.64
CA ILE A 86 18.60 4.39 23.48
C ILE A 86 18.19 4.87 22.08
N GLN A 87 18.47 4.06 21.06
CA GLN A 87 18.05 4.39 19.68
C GLN A 87 16.56 4.10 19.44
N ARG A 88 15.95 3.18 20.19
CA ARG A 88 14.50 2.93 20.12
C ARG A 88 13.69 4.12 20.63
N GLU A 89 14.08 4.73 21.73
CA GLU A 89 13.42 5.93 22.26
C GLU A 89 13.54 7.13 21.30
N GLN A 90 14.67 7.25 20.60
CA GLN A 90 14.88 8.30 19.59
C GLN A 90 14.22 8.00 18.25
N ASP A 91 13.95 6.72 17.97
CA ASP A 91 13.35 6.23 16.73
C ASP A 91 11.82 5.97 16.88
N GLU A 92 11.15 6.46 17.93
CA GLU A 92 9.67 6.41 18.05
C GLU A 92 8.96 6.90 16.79
N TRP A 93 9.60 7.75 16.00
CA TRP A 93 9.10 8.21 14.71
C TRP A 93 9.18 7.16 13.60
N ARG A 94 10.06 6.13 13.69
CA ARG A 94 10.19 5.07 12.68
C ARG A 94 9.24 3.89 12.89
N VAL A 95 8.74 3.74 14.11
CA VAL A 95 7.67 2.79 14.45
C VAL A 95 6.31 3.48 14.38
N ARG A 96 6.25 4.74 13.94
CA ARG A 96 4.97 5.40 13.76
C ARG A 96 4.13 4.60 12.78
N LEU A 97 3.11 3.99 13.34
CA LEU A 97 1.94 3.58 12.60
C LEU A 97 1.40 4.85 11.93
N PHE A 98 1.77 5.08 10.68
CA PHE A 98 1.20 6.16 9.90
C PHE A 98 -0.28 5.86 9.74
N GLN A 99 -1.08 6.46 10.59
CA GLN A 99 -2.51 6.30 10.52
C GLN A 99 -3.05 7.14 9.38
N ALA A 100 -3.61 6.48 8.39
CA ALA A 100 -4.41 7.16 7.39
C ALA A 100 -5.59 7.86 8.07
N SER A 101 -6.05 8.96 7.49
CA SER A 101 -7.24 9.66 7.98
C SER A 101 -8.41 8.68 8.11
N ALA A 102 -8.90 8.45 9.32
CA ALA A 102 -9.99 7.49 9.58
C ALA A 102 -11.24 7.80 8.73
N SER A 103 -11.54 9.06 8.47
CA SER A 103 -12.65 9.46 7.61
C SER A 103 -12.43 9.08 6.15
N SER A 104 -11.21 9.27 5.62
CA SER A 104 -10.86 8.88 4.24
C SER A 104 -10.87 7.36 4.08
N ILE A 105 -10.33 6.63 5.05
CA ILE A 105 -10.39 5.16 5.07
C ILE A 105 -11.84 4.68 5.05
N ASN A 106 -12.69 5.22 5.92
CA ASN A 106 -14.07 4.73 6.03
C ASN A 106 -14.86 5.00 4.74
N ARG A 107 -14.75 6.18 4.14
CA ARG A 107 -15.40 6.49 2.86
C ARG A 107 -14.95 5.54 1.75
N PHE A 108 -13.62 5.36 1.61
CA PHE A 108 -13.05 4.49 0.59
C PHE A 108 -13.44 3.02 0.81
N THR A 109 -13.42 2.56 2.06
CA THR A 109 -13.83 1.20 2.42
C THR A 109 -15.29 0.93 2.07
N THR A 110 -16.19 1.90 2.30
CA THR A 110 -17.60 1.77 1.95
C THR A 110 -17.78 1.59 0.44
N ALA A 111 -17.06 2.36 -0.37
CA ALA A 111 -17.09 2.23 -1.82
C ALA A 111 -16.54 0.86 -2.30
N LEU A 112 -15.42 0.38 -1.71
CA LEU A 112 -14.86 -0.95 -2.02
C LEU A 112 -15.78 -2.10 -1.62
N SER A 113 -16.45 -2.00 -0.48
CA SER A 113 -17.35 -3.06 0.04
C SER A 113 -18.63 -3.22 -0.80
N ALA A 114 -18.86 -2.38 -1.79
CA ALA A 114 -19.98 -2.50 -2.70
C ALA A 114 -19.85 -3.69 -3.68
N ASP A 115 -18.64 -4.21 -3.91
CA ASP A 115 -18.42 -5.42 -4.70
C ASP A 115 -18.40 -6.66 -3.78
N PRO A 116 -19.41 -7.56 -3.86
CA PRO A 116 -19.51 -8.73 -2.99
C PRO A 116 -18.43 -9.81 -3.27
N ASN A 117 -17.68 -9.67 -4.36
CA ASN A 117 -16.63 -10.62 -4.74
C ASN A 117 -15.25 -10.20 -4.25
N VAL A 118 -15.16 -9.10 -3.51
CA VAL A 118 -13.91 -8.57 -2.98
C VAL A 118 -13.89 -8.73 -1.47
N THR A 119 -12.93 -9.50 -0.98
CA THR A 119 -12.64 -9.57 0.46
C THR A 119 -11.79 -8.37 0.85
N LEU A 120 -12.21 -7.67 1.89
CA LEU A 120 -11.55 -6.46 2.35
C LEU A 120 -11.18 -6.58 3.82
N THR A 121 -9.90 -6.34 4.12
CA THR A 121 -9.34 -6.35 5.47
C THR A 121 -8.72 -4.99 5.80
N LYS A 122 -8.97 -4.46 6.99
CA LYS A 122 -8.27 -3.29 7.52
C LYS A 122 -7.21 -3.78 8.50
N ALA A 123 -5.93 -3.58 8.19
CA ALA A 123 -4.86 -4.11 9.01
C ALA A 123 -3.53 -3.34 8.82
N PRO A 124 -2.58 -3.48 9.75
CA PRO A 124 -1.23 -3.00 9.57
C PRO A 124 -0.51 -3.83 8.50
N VAL A 125 0.39 -3.16 7.77
CA VAL A 125 1.32 -3.79 6.84
C VAL A 125 2.77 -3.51 7.25
N ILE A 126 3.69 -4.29 6.72
CA ILE A 126 5.12 -4.07 6.94
C ILE A 126 5.83 -3.87 5.62
N CYS A 127 6.88 -3.06 5.62
CA CYS A 127 7.62 -2.68 4.43
C CYS A 127 9.10 -3.02 4.59
N GLY A 128 9.78 -3.30 3.48
CA GLY A 128 11.24 -3.52 3.45
C GLY A 128 11.71 -3.77 2.03
N ASP A 129 13.00 -3.54 1.76
CA ASP A 129 13.61 -3.79 0.45
C ASP A 129 14.07 -5.26 0.29
N MET A 130 13.66 -6.14 1.20
CA MET A 130 13.93 -7.58 1.14
C MET A 130 12.71 -8.33 0.62
N ASP A 131 12.95 -9.24 -0.32
CA ASP A 131 11.93 -10.15 -0.81
C ASP A 131 11.60 -11.24 0.22
N VAL A 132 10.31 -11.49 0.45
CA VAL A 132 9.82 -12.51 1.38
C VAL A 132 9.15 -13.61 0.57
N TYR A 133 9.83 -14.75 0.42
CA TYR A 133 9.37 -15.89 -0.38
C TYR A 133 9.50 -17.24 0.35
N ASN A 134 9.75 -17.20 1.66
CA ASN A 134 9.95 -18.38 2.51
C ASN A 134 8.98 -18.34 3.69
N ARG A 135 8.28 -19.45 3.92
CA ARG A 135 7.24 -19.56 4.96
C ARG A 135 7.79 -19.26 6.37
N GLU A 136 8.97 -19.71 6.71
CA GLU A 136 9.56 -19.47 8.03
C GLU A 136 9.83 -17.96 8.25
N VAL A 137 10.40 -17.30 7.25
CA VAL A 137 10.67 -15.84 7.28
C VAL A 137 9.36 -15.06 7.34
N ARG A 138 8.37 -15.44 6.50
CA ARG A 138 7.02 -14.88 6.50
C ARG A 138 6.38 -14.92 7.88
N ASP A 139 6.31 -16.12 8.47
CA ASP A 139 5.63 -16.36 9.75
C ASP A 139 6.34 -15.61 10.89
N LYS A 140 7.68 -15.56 10.86
CA LYS A 140 8.47 -14.77 11.81
C LYS A 140 8.14 -13.28 11.72
N ILE A 141 8.12 -12.71 10.51
CA ILE A 141 7.78 -11.30 10.30
C ILE A 141 6.37 -11.01 10.80
N ALA A 142 5.38 -11.85 10.46
CA ALA A 142 4.00 -11.70 10.91
C ALA A 142 3.89 -11.71 12.44
N MET A 143 4.56 -12.68 13.09
CA MET A 143 4.52 -12.84 14.55
C MET A 143 5.17 -11.64 15.27
N GLU A 144 6.31 -11.16 14.78
CA GLU A 144 7.06 -10.07 15.43
C GLU A 144 6.43 -8.70 15.22
N SER A 145 5.77 -8.48 14.09
CA SER A 145 5.22 -7.17 13.71
C SER A 145 3.71 -7.04 13.90
N GLY A 146 2.97 -8.15 13.91
CA GLY A 146 1.51 -8.15 13.85
C GLY A 146 0.94 -7.68 12.49
N ALA A 147 1.80 -7.50 11.48
CA ALA A 147 1.38 -7.12 10.14
C ALA A 147 0.79 -8.31 9.38
N VAL A 148 -0.19 -8.03 8.51
CA VAL A 148 -0.85 -9.07 7.70
C VAL A 148 -0.31 -9.19 6.29
N ALA A 149 0.43 -8.18 5.81
CA ALA A 149 1.00 -8.16 4.48
C ALA A 149 2.33 -7.39 4.45
N VAL A 150 3.17 -7.70 3.44
CA VAL A 150 4.47 -7.07 3.20
C VAL A 150 4.54 -6.46 1.81
N ASN A 151 5.21 -5.32 1.70
CA ASN A 151 5.48 -4.65 0.43
C ASN A 151 6.80 -3.86 0.50
N TRP A 152 7.17 -3.16 -0.58
CA TRP A 152 8.45 -2.47 -0.68
C TRP A 152 8.35 -0.94 -0.69
N GLU A 153 7.16 -0.33 -0.63
CA GLU A 153 6.98 1.12 -0.86
C GLU A 153 6.26 1.86 0.25
N SER A 154 5.30 1.21 0.92
CA SER A 154 4.33 1.91 1.77
C SER A 154 4.94 2.74 2.90
N SER A 155 6.02 2.25 3.54
CA SER A 155 6.67 3.03 4.62
C SER A 155 7.25 4.33 4.09
N ALA A 156 7.91 4.27 2.94
CA ALA A 156 8.54 5.44 2.33
C ALA A 156 7.53 6.50 1.89
N ILE A 157 6.40 6.07 1.30
CA ILE A 157 5.32 6.99 0.90
C ILE A 157 4.65 7.60 2.14
N ALA A 158 4.33 6.78 3.13
CA ALA A 158 3.70 7.24 4.36
C ALA A 158 4.57 8.25 5.11
N ASP A 159 5.89 8.01 5.16
CA ASP A 159 6.88 8.93 5.75
C ASP A 159 6.89 10.28 5.04
N VAL A 160 7.02 10.27 3.71
CA VAL A 160 7.01 11.50 2.90
C VAL A 160 5.70 12.26 3.10
N CYS A 161 4.56 11.58 3.12
CA CYS A 161 3.27 12.22 3.38
C CYS A 161 3.23 12.86 4.78
N ALA A 162 3.74 12.18 5.80
CA ALA A 162 3.77 12.69 7.16
C ALA A 162 4.66 13.93 7.31
N ILE A 163 5.86 13.92 6.71
CA ILE A 163 6.80 15.04 6.70
C ILE A 163 6.16 16.27 6.05
N ASN A 164 5.35 16.08 5.02
CA ASN A 164 4.70 17.13 4.26
C ASN A 164 3.28 17.50 4.76
N ASN A 165 2.78 16.89 5.85
CA ASN A 165 1.41 17.03 6.36
C ASN A 165 0.32 16.69 5.32
N VAL A 166 0.60 15.76 4.43
CA VAL A 166 -0.33 15.22 3.43
C VAL A 166 -1.06 14.02 4.02
N LYS A 167 -2.37 13.93 3.80
CA LYS A 167 -3.15 12.75 4.21
C LYS A 167 -2.75 11.56 3.37
N TYR A 168 -2.54 10.40 4.01
CA TYR A 168 -2.17 9.16 3.36
C TYR A 168 -3.30 8.12 3.45
N VAL A 169 -3.55 7.43 2.33
CA VAL A 169 -4.45 6.27 2.23
C VAL A 169 -3.76 5.19 1.40
N GLY A 170 -3.34 4.12 2.04
CA GLY A 170 -2.66 2.99 1.38
C GLY A 170 -3.60 1.80 1.19
N ILE A 171 -3.52 1.18 0.02
CA ILE A 171 -4.31 0.01 -0.35
C ILE A 171 -3.44 -0.98 -1.09
N ARG A 172 -3.50 -2.25 -0.66
CA ARG A 172 -2.75 -3.34 -1.26
C ARG A 172 -3.68 -4.47 -1.69
N VAL A 173 -3.40 -5.04 -2.86
CA VAL A 173 -4.00 -6.30 -3.32
C VAL A 173 -2.99 -7.40 -3.10
N ILE A 174 -3.40 -8.48 -2.47
CA ILE A 174 -2.52 -9.63 -2.21
C ILE A 174 -2.22 -10.33 -3.54
N SER A 175 -0.96 -10.33 -3.94
CA SER A 175 -0.46 -10.93 -5.19
C SER A 175 0.03 -12.36 -5.01
N ASP A 176 0.56 -12.66 -3.84
CA ASP A 176 1.16 -13.92 -3.46
C ASP A 176 1.06 -14.11 -1.94
N LEU A 177 1.43 -15.26 -1.42
CA LEU A 177 1.37 -15.59 0.00
C LEU A 177 2.75 -15.69 0.67
N CYS A 178 3.79 -15.18 0.03
CA CYS A 178 5.17 -15.19 0.52
C CYS A 178 5.70 -16.60 0.85
N ILE A 179 5.36 -17.59 0.03
CA ILE A 179 5.78 -19.00 0.19
C ILE A 179 6.48 -19.48 -1.06
N GLU A 180 7.28 -20.52 -0.93
CA GLU A 180 8.11 -21.06 -2.01
C GLU A 180 7.28 -21.50 -3.24
N GLU A 181 6.07 -22.00 -3.02
CA GLU A 181 5.15 -22.44 -4.05
C GLU A 181 4.66 -21.31 -4.96
N ASP A 182 4.78 -20.07 -4.53
CA ASP A 182 4.39 -18.88 -5.30
C ASP A 182 5.45 -18.45 -6.33
N SER A 183 6.64 -19.06 -6.33
CA SER A 183 7.77 -18.71 -7.21
C SER A 183 7.61 -19.16 -8.66
N GLY A 184 6.50 -19.82 -9.00
CA GLY A 184 6.22 -20.36 -10.34
C GLY A 184 5.45 -19.40 -11.27
N PRO A 185 5.11 -19.85 -12.49
CA PRO A 185 4.27 -19.10 -13.40
C PRO A 185 2.91 -18.78 -12.78
N ILE A 186 2.45 -17.54 -12.93
CA ILE A 186 1.18 -17.08 -12.33
C ILE A 186 0.00 -17.76 -13.06
N PRO A 187 -0.84 -18.56 -12.39
CA PRO A 187 -2.02 -19.17 -12.98
C PRO A 187 -3.02 -18.12 -13.51
N LYS A 188 -3.72 -18.43 -14.60
CA LYS A 188 -4.72 -17.52 -15.19
C LYS A 188 -5.80 -17.08 -14.19
N GLU A 189 -6.24 -17.99 -13.33
CA GLU A 189 -7.23 -17.74 -12.30
C GLU A 189 -6.73 -16.70 -11.29
N ARG A 190 -5.46 -16.77 -10.88
CA ARG A 190 -4.79 -15.77 -10.03
C ARG A 190 -4.79 -14.40 -10.70
N ILE A 191 -4.41 -14.34 -11.98
CA ILE A 191 -4.44 -13.07 -12.76
C ILE A 191 -5.85 -12.48 -12.78
N GLU A 192 -6.87 -13.29 -12.97
CA GLU A 192 -8.27 -12.83 -13.01
C GLU A 192 -8.74 -12.29 -11.65
N ARG A 193 -8.35 -12.92 -10.55
CA ARG A 193 -8.63 -12.42 -9.19
C ARG A 193 -7.96 -11.06 -8.96
N LEU A 194 -6.68 -10.92 -9.29
CA LEU A 194 -5.95 -9.65 -9.19
C LEU A 194 -6.60 -8.55 -10.03
N ARG A 195 -6.99 -8.87 -11.28
CA ARG A 195 -7.68 -7.92 -12.17
C ARG A 195 -8.99 -7.45 -11.56
N ARG A 196 -9.80 -8.35 -11.00
CA ARG A 196 -11.08 -8.02 -10.36
C ARG A 196 -10.87 -7.03 -9.21
N SER A 197 -9.94 -7.32 -8.30
CA SER A 197 -9.66 -6.47 -7.15
C SER A 197 -9.11 -5.10 -7.55
N THR A 198 -8.24 -5.07 -8.56
CA THR A 198 -7.74 -3.81 -9.14
C THR A 198 -8.88 -3.00 -9.76
N THR A 199 -9.82 -3.65 -10.46
CA THR A 199 -10.99 -2.98 -11.04
C THR A 199 -11.91 -2.43 -9.96
N ALA A 200 -12.17 -3.19 -8.90
CA ALA A 200 -12.96 -2.73 -7.76
C ALA A 200 -12.33 -1.50 -7.09
N TYR A 201 -11.01 -1.50 -6.94
CA TYR A 201 -10.27 -0.35 -6.42
C TYR A 201 -10.47 0.90 -7.31
N VAL A 202 -10.30 0.78 -8.61
CA VAL A 202 -10.48 1.91 -9.55
C VAL A 202 -11.91 2.45 -9.50
N ASN A 203 -12.90 1.56 -9.46
CA ASN A 203 -14.31 1.95 -9.32
C ASN A 203 -14.56 2.70 -8.01
N ALA A 204 -14.00 2.22 -6.90
CA ALA A 204 -14.11 2.87 -5.60
C ALA A 204 -13.48 4.27 -5.58
N LEU A 205 -12.39 4.51 -6.31
CA LEU A 205 -11.81 5.84 -6.48
C LEU A 205 -12.75 6.79 -7.24
N VAL A 206 -13.37 6.29 -8.31
CA VAL A 206 -14.35 7.06 -9.08
C VAL A 206 -15.56 7.43 -8.20
N ASP A 207 -16.07 6.49 -7.41
CA ASP A 207 -17.21 6.72 -6.51
C ASP A 207 -16.84 7.59 -5.30
N PHE A 208 -15.59 7.51 -4.82
CA PHE A 208 -15.09 8.41 -3.77
C PHE A 208 -15.20 9.90 -4.15
N ASN A 209 -15.23 10.19 -5.44
CA ASN A 209 -15.41 11.55 -5.95
C ASN A 209 -16.87 12.04 -5.90
N LYS A 210 -17.84 11.15 -6.01
CA LYS A 210 -19.26 11.50 -6.12
C LYS A 210 -19.90 11.90 -4.80
N CYS A 211 -19.19 11.68 -3.70
CA CYS A 211 -19.61 12.02 -2.34
C CYS A 211 -18.80 13.17 -1.78
#